data_eabf6071220dbc2265c926180aaeed67
#
_entry.id   eabf6071220dbc2265c926180aaeed67
#
_cell.length_a   1.000
_cell.length_b   1.000
_cell.length_c   1.000
_cell.angle_alpha   90.00
_cell.angle_beta   90.00
_cell.angle_gamma   90.00
#
_symmetry.space_group_name_H-M   'P 1'
#
loop_
_entity.id
_entity.type
_entity.pdbx_description
1 polymer ?
#
loop_
_entity_poly.entity_id
_entity_poly.type
_entity_poly.pdbx_seq_one_letter_code
_entity_poly.pdbx_strand_id
1 'polypeptide(L)'
;MKFLIVDDERDVEMLFRQQLRKEIKNGLIEVEFAFSGNEALEFLRSHHPPEIMYIFSDINMPGMTGLELLDTVKKEFPEISVSMISAYGDSENHDRAINGGAKGFFIKPIDFDVLKAEMHQILTGSK
;
A
#
# COMPACT_ATOMS: atom_id res chain seq x y z
N MET A 1 10.48 7.06 6.77
CA MET A 1 9.08 7.01 6.29
C MET A 1 8.52 5.60 6.48
N LYS A 2 7.31 5.51 6.91
CA LYS A 2 6.67 4.22 7.19
C LYS A 2 5.59 3.91 6.16
N PHE A 3 5.67 2.70 5.60
CA PHE A 3 4.71 2.19 4.63
C PHE A 3 3.88 1.07 5.26
N LEU A 4 2.61 1.01 4.88
CA LEU A 4 1.73 -0.09 5.25
C LEU A 4 1.41 -0.90 4.00
N ILE A 5 1.67 -2.20 4.07
CA ILE A 5 1.36 -3.13 2.99
C ILE A 5 0.15 -3.96 3.42
N VAL A 6 -0.88 -3.97 2.61
CA VAL A 6 -2.12 -4.70 2.91
C VAL A 6 -2.36 -5.78 1.87
N ASP A 7 -2.32 -7.03 2.30
CA ASP A 7 -2.53 -8.18 1.42
C ASP A 7 -2.92 -9.37 2.29
N ASP A 8 -3.93 -10.13 1.87
CA ASP A 8 -4.40 -11.27 2.65
C ASP A 8 -3.50 -12.50 2.53
N GLU A 9 -2.58 -12.50 1.58
CA GLU A 9 -1.62 -13.58 1.41
C GLU A 9 -0.39 -13.33 2.27
N ARG A 10 -0.19 -14.18 3.29
CA ARG A 10 0.90 -13.98 4.25
C ARG A 10 2.29 -14.13 3.63
N ASP A 11 2.40 -14.89 2.54
CA ASP A 11 3.67 -15.04 1.82
C ASP A 11 4.16 -13.71 1.23
N VAL A 12 3.26 -12.78 1.01
CA VAL A 12 3.59 -11.46 0.46
C VAL A 12 4.44 -10.66 1.46
N GLU A 13 4.18 -10.82 2.76
CA GLU A 13 5.00 -10.16 3.78
C GLU A 13 6.46 -10.57 3.66
N MET A 14 6.71 -11.87 3.57
CA MET A 14 8.07 -12.38 3.46
C MET A 14 8.75 -11.86 2.19
N LEU A 15 8.02 -11.85 1.09
CA LEU A 15 8.54 -11.38 -0.19
C LEU A 15 8.92 -9.90 -0.13
N PHE A 16 8.05 -9.05 0.41
CA PHE A 16 8.33 -7.63 0.56
C PHE A 16 9.53 -7.39 1.47
N ARG A 17 9.61 -8.09 2.60
CA ARG A 17 10.74 -7.93 3.52
C ARG A 17 12.05 -8.35 2.88
N GLN A 18 12.02 -9.41 2.09
CA GLN A 18 13.22 -9.89 1.40
C GLN A 18 13.66 -8.90 0.31
N GLN A 19 12.73 -8.43 -0.49
CA GLN A 19 13.03 -7.53 -1.59
C GLN A 19 13.45 -6.12 -1.11
N LEU A 20 12.93 -5.69 0.02
CA LEU A 20 13.22 -4.37 0.59
C LEU A 20 14.24 -4.41 1.72
N ARG A 21 14.93 -5.53 1.87
CA ARG A 21 15.82 -5.76 3.02
C ARG A 21 16.87 -4.67 3.18
N LYS A 22 17.48 -4.21 2.10
CA LYS A 22 18.51 -3.18 2.18
C LYS A 22 17.94 -1.85 2.68
N GLU A 23 16.81 -1.47 2.13
CA GLU A 23 16.17 -0.20 2.49
C GLU A 23 15.73 -0.21 3.94
N ILE A 24 15.21 -1.34 4.41
CA ILE A 24 14.77 -1.48 5.80
C ILE A 24 15.99 -1.47 6.73
N LYS A 25 17.03 -2.22 6.38
CA LYS A 25 18.24 -2.32 7.19
C LYS A 25 18.96 -0.99 7.31
N ASN A 26 18.97 -0.20 6.25
CA ASN A 26 19.62 1.11 6.24
C ASN A 26 18.77 2.20 6.90
N GLY A 27 17.60 1.87 7.37
CA GLY A 27 16.71 2.82 8.02
C GLY A 27 16.03 3.82 7.09
N LEU A 28 16.10 3.58 5.77
CA LEU A 28 15.44 4.46 4.80
C LEU A 28 13.93 4.34 4.88
N ILE A 29 13.42 3.15 5.15
CA ILE A 29 12.00 2.90 5.25
C ILE A 29 11.70 1.97 6.42
N GLU A 30 10.48 2.08 6.93
CA GLU A 30 9.90 1.11 7.85
C GLU A 30 8.65 0.56 7.18
N VAL A 31 8.39 -0.71 7.37
CA VAL A 31 7.26 -1.39 6.71
C VAL A 31 6.45 -2.14 7.75
N GLU A 32 5.13 -1.89 7.73
CA GLU A 32 4.17 -2.64 8.52
C GLU A 32 3.27 -3.43 7.59
N PHE A 33 2.68 -4.50 8.10
CA PHE A 33 1.82 -5.37 7.29
C PHE A 33 0.48 -5.55 7.96
N ALA A 34 -0.58 -5.52 7.16
CA ALA A 34 -1.92 -5.87 7.58
C ALA A 34 -2.46 -6.91 6.60
N PHE A 35 -3.20 -7.89 7.10
CA PHE A 35 -3.66 -9.01 6.29
C PHE A 35 -5.13 -8.91 5.90
N SER A 36 -5.73 -7.76 6.16
CA SER A 36 -7.10 -7.44 5.72
C SER A 36 -7.30 -5.93 5.77
N GLY A 37 -8.35 -5.45 5.10
CA GLY A 37 -8.71 -4.04 5.17
C GLY A 37 -9.09 -3.61 6.58
N ASN A 38 -9.82 -4.46 7.29
CA ASN A 38 -10.21 -4.17 8.68
C ASN A 38 -9.00 -4.06 9.59
N GLU A 39 -8.05 -4.96 9.42
CA GLU A 39 -6.80 -4.94 10.19
C GLU A 39 -6.01 -3.66 9.92
N ALA A 40 -5.97 -3.24 8.65
CA ALA A 40 -5.31 -2.00 8.27
C ALA A 40 -5.96 -0.78 8.92
N LEU A 41 -7.27 -0.71 8.91
CA LEU A 41 -8.00 0.40 9.54
C LEU A 41 -7.81 0.42 11.04
N GLU A 42 -7.84 -0.75 11.67
CA GLU A 42 -7.60 -0.87 13.11
C GLU A 42 -6.22 -0.34 13.47
N PHE A 43 -5.21 -0.70 12.67
CA PHE A 43 -3.84 -0.21 12.87
C PHE A 43 -3.79 1.32 12.76
N LEU A 44 -4.39 1.88 11.71
CA LEU A 44 -4.37 3.33 11.50
C LEU A 44 -5.11 4.09 12.60
N ARG A 45 -6.24 3.54 13.05
CA ARG A 45 -7.06 4.19 14.08
C ARG A 45 -6.43 4.12 15.48
N SER A 46 -5.57 3.15 15.71
CA SER A 46 -4.93 2.98 17.01
C SER A 46 -3.67 3.85 17.18
N HIS A 47 -3.24 4.52 16.12
CA HIS A 47 -2.06 5.40 16.14
C HIS A 47 -2.48 6.82 15.78
N HIS A 48 -2.34 7.77 16.71
CA HIS A 48 -2.76 9.15 16.50
C HIS A 48 -1.63 10.14 16.79
N PRO A 49 -1.18 10.92 15.80
CA PRO A 49 -1.56 10.79 14.38
C PRO A 49 -0.95 9.52 13.78
N PRO A 50 -1.51 9.01 12.71
CA PRO A 50 -0.92 7.84 12.06
C PRO A 50 0.49 8.15 11.56
N GLU A 51 1.41 7.26 11.83
CA GLU A 51 2.78 7.40 11.35
C GLU A 51 2.91 6.93 9.90
N ILE A 52 1.91 6.20 9.41
CA ILE A 52 1.89 5.69 8.05
C ILE A 52 1.66 6.86 7.09
N MET A 53 2.55 6.99 6.11
CA MET A 53 2.44 8.04 5.10
C MET A 53 1.94 7.50 3.77
N TYR A 54 2.09 6.20 3.53
CA TYR A 54 1.75 5.60 2.25
C TYR A 54 1.33 4.16 2.43
N ILE A 55 0.27 3.77 1.72
CA ILE A 55 -0.28 2.41 1.77
C ILE A 55 -0.20 1.77 0.38
N PHE A 56 0.28 0.52 0.33
CA PHE A 56 0.15 -0.33 -0.87
C PHE A 56 -0.84 -1.43 -0.51
N SER A 57 -1.95 -1.52 -1.20
CA SER A 57 -3.00 -2.48 -0.88
C SER A 57 -3.40 -3.33 -2.08
N ASP A 58 -3.50 -4.65 -1.85
CA ASP A 58 -4.13 -5.55 -2.80
C ASP A 58 -5.60 -5.15 -2.95
N ILE A 59 -6.16 -5.33 -4.13
CA ILE A 59 -7.57 -5.04 -4.39
C ILE A 59 -8.45 -6.21 -3.94
N ASN A 60 -8.07 -7.43 -4.34
CA ASN A 60 -8.91 -8.61 -4.11
C ASN A 60 -8.59 -9.27 -2.78
N MET A 61 -9.35 -8.91 -1.76
CA MET A 61 -9.23 -9.49 -0.42
C MET A 61 -10.61 -9.90 0.08
N PRO A 62 -10.71 -11.00 0.87
CA PRO A 62 -11.99 -11.37 1.47
C PRO A 62 -12.50 -10.29 2.42
N GLY A 63 -13.80 -10.13 2.48
CA GLY A 63 -14.41 -9.09 3.30
C GLY A 63 -14.25 -7.74 2.65
N MET A 64 -13.50 -6.84 3.27
CA MET A 64 -13.26 -5.52 2.69
C MET A 64 -12.26 -5.62 1.55
N THR A 65 -12.64 -5.13 0.35
CA THR A 65 -11.73 -5.06 -0.79
C THR A 65 -10.76 -3.88 -0.63
N GLY A 66 -9.68 -3.90 -1.43
CA GLY A 66 -8.75 -2.78 -1.43
C GLY A 66 -9.39 -1.47 -1.87
N LEU A 67 -10.37 -1.54 -2.78
CA LEU A 67 -11.08 -0.34 -3.22
C LEU A 67 -11.94 0.25 -2.11
N GLU A 68 -12.57 -0.60 -1.29
CA GLU A 68 -13.32 -0.14 -0.12
C GLU A 68 -12.37 0.46 0.92
N LEU A 69 -11.22 -0.14 1.11
CA LEU A 69 -10.19 0.39 2.01
C LEU A 69 -9.73 1.77 1.53
N LEU A 70 -9.47 1.92 0.24
CA LEU A 70 -9.07 3.19 -0.35
C LEU A 70 -10.10 4.28 -0.04
N ASP A 71 -11.38 3.97 -0.25
CA ASP A 71 -12.46 4.93 0.00
C ASP A 71 -12.47 5.37 1.47
N THR A 72 -12.36 4.42 2.40
CA THR A 72 -12.36 4.71 3.83
C THR A 72 -11.14 5.53 4.25
N VAL A 73 -9.96 5.17 3.75
CA VAL A 73 -8.73 5.89 4.07
C VAL A 73 -8.80 7.34 3.57
N LYS A 74 -9.33 7.55 2.37
CA LYS A 74 -9.46 8.90 1.82
C LYS A 74 -10.40 9.76 2.64
N LYS A 75 -11.40 9.17 3.28
CA LYS A 75 -12.34 9.89 4.13
C LYS A 75 -11.76 10.18 5.52
N GLU A 76 -11.14 9.19 6.14
CA GLU A 76 -10.65 9.31 7.52
C GLU A 76 -9.23 9.85 7.62
N PHE A 77 -8.38 9.53 6.65
CA PHE A 77 -6.96 9.89 6.68
C PHE A 77 -6.54 10.48 5.33
N PRO A 78 -7.07 11.66 4.97
CA PRO A 78 -6.85 12.21 3.62
C PRO A 78 -5.39 12.54 3.29
N GLU A 79 -4.52 12.66 4.29
CA GLU A 79 -3.09 12.90 4.07
C GLU A 79 -2.35 11.65 3.62
N ILE A 80 -2.91 10.45 3.87
CA ILE A 80 -2.24 9.21 3.52
C ILE A 80 -2.48 8.90 2.05
N SER A 81 -1.41 8.67 1.31
CA SER A 81 -1.49 8.26 -0.09
C SER A 81 -1.62 6.75 -0.19
N VAL A 82 -2.37 6.29 -1.19
CA VAL A 82 -2.63 4.86 -1.39
C VAL A 82 -2.36 4.48 -2.83
N SER A 83 -1.62 3.40 -3.03
CA SER A 83 -1.48 2.75 -4.33
C SER A 83 -2.11 1.37 -4.27
N MET A 84 -2.67 0.93 -5.37
CA MET A 84 -3.35 -0.35 -5.47
C MET A 84 -2.49 -1.37 -6.17
N ILE A 85 -2.67 -2.63 -5.80
CA ILE A 85 -1.98 -3.77 -6.43
C ILE A 85 -3.07 -4.74 -6.89
N SER A 86 -3.03 -5.12 -8.16
CA SER A 86 -4.03 -6.02 -8.74
C SER A 86 -3.37 -7.22 -9.41
N ALA A 87 -4.07 -8.34 -9.43
CA ALA A 87 -3.58 -9.57 -10.04
C ALA A 87 -3.47 -9.48 -11.56
N TYR A 88 -4.30 -8.64 -12.19
CA TYR A 88 -4.31 -8.47 -13.63
C TYR A 88 -4.53 -7.02 -14.00
N GLY A 89 -4.20 -6.69 -15.23
CA GLY A 89 -4.48 -5.36 -15.77
C GLY A 89 -5.97 -5.18 -16.03
N ASP A 90 -6.76 -5.22 -15.00
CA ASP A 90 -8.18 -5.03 -15.04
C ASP A 90 -8.48 -3.54 -15.18
N SER A 91 -8.87 -3.11 -16.40
CA SER A 91 -9.08 -1.69 -16.68
C SER A 91 -10.19 -1.09 -15.83
N GLU A 92 -11.21 -1.88 -15.50
CA GLU A 92 -12.30 -1.39 -14.65
C GLU A 92 -11.80 -1.08 -13.23
N ASN A 93 -11.04 -1.99 -12.65
CA ASN A 93 -10.47 -1.77 -11.32
C ASN A 93 -9.43 -0.65 -11.33
N HIS A 94 -8.66 -0.55 -12.43
CA HIS A 94 -7.71 0.55 -12.58
C HIS A 94 -8.44 1.90 -12.55
N ASP A 95 -9.50 2.03 -13.35
CA ASP A 95 -10.25 3.27 -13.41
C ASP A 95 -10.90 3.62 -12.07
N ARG A 96 -11.48 2.62 -11.40
CA ARG A 96 -12.08 2.81 -10.09
C ARG A 96 -11.07 3.25 -9.05
N ALA A 97 -9.86 2.67 -9.08
CA ALA A 97 -8.79 3.04 -8.16
C ALA A 97 -8.35 4.48 -8.39
N ILE A 98 -8.07 4.84 -9.63
CA ILE A 98 -7.61 6.19 -9.95
C ILE A 98 -8.70 7.23 -9.63
N ASN A 99 -9.95 6.94 -9.97
CA ASN A 99 -11.06 7.84 -9.66
C ASN A 99 -11.29 7.95 -8.15
N GLY A 100 -10.97 6.91 -7.39
CA GLY A 100 -11.07 6.92 -5.94
C GLY A 100 -9.92 7.62 -5.24
N GLY A 101 -8.92 8.10 -5.97
CA GLY A 101 -7.82 8.87 -5.43
C GLY A 101 -6.52 8.10 -5.23
N ALA A 102 -6.40 6.90 -5.83
CA ALA A 102 -5.15 6.15 -5.74
C ALA A 102 -4.03 6.90 -6.47
N LYS A 103 -2.85 6.91 -5.88
CA LYS A 103 -1.67 7.54 -6.48
C LYS A 103 -1.02 6.68 -7.55
N GLY A 104 -1.12 5.37 -7.42
CA GLY A 104 -0.52 4.45 -8.37
C GLY A 104 -1.27 3.14 -8.45
N PHE A 105 -0.92 2.36 -9.46
CA PHE A 105 -1.54 1.08 -9.71
C PHE A 105 -0.49 0.10 -10.21
N PHE A 106 -0.30 -0.99 -9.49
CA PHE A 106 0.69 -2.01 -9.82
C PHE A 106 -0.01 -3.32 -10.16
N ILE A 107 0.58 -4.08 -11.07
CA ILE A 107 0.03 -5.36 -11.51
C ILE A 107 0.95 -6.47 -11.02
N LYS A 108 0.36 -7.55 -10.49
CA LYS A 108 1.13 -8.73 -10.06
C LYS A 108 1.54 -9.55 -11.27
N PRO A 109 2.70 -10.21 -11.25
CA PRO A 109 3.68 -10.17 -10.18
C PRO A 109 4.37 -8.79 -10.11
N ILE A 110 4.60 -8.33 -8.89
CA ILE A 110 5.15 -6.98 -8.68
C ILE A 110 6.57 -6.92 -9.22
N ASP A 111 6.84 -5.89 -10.03
CA ASP A 111 8.19 -5.54 -10.41
C ASP A 111 8.77 -4.68 -9.28
N PHE A 112 9.61 -5.27 -8.46
CA PHE A 112 10.15 -4.58 -7.29
C PHE A 112 11.09 -3.44 -7.65
N ASP A 113 11.68 -3.44 -8.82
CA ASP A 113 12.50 -2.30 -9.27
C ASP A 113 11.61 -1.08 -9.49
N VAL A 114 10.44 -1.29 -10.09
CA VAL A 114 9.46 -0.21 -10.29
C VAL A 114 8.91 0.27 -8.95
N LEU A 115 8.58 -0.66 -8.05
CA LEU A 115 8.07 -0.33 -6.72
C LEU A 115 9.09 0.48 -5.92
N LYS A 116 10.36 0.06 -5.95
CA LYS A 116 11.43 0.77 -5.26
C LYS A 116 11.65 2.16 -5.82
N ALA A 117 11.52 2.32 -7.15
CA ALA A 117 11.63 3.63 -7.77
C ALA A 117 10.51 4.56 -7.29
N GLU A 118 9.30 4.05 -7.16
CA GLU A 118 8.18 4.82 -6.64
C GLU A 118 8.41 5.21 -5.18
N MET A 119 8.84 4.26 -4.34
CA MET A 119 9.15 4.55 -2.95
C MET A 119 10.26 5.60 -2.83
N HIS A 120 11.27 5.52 -3.68
CA HIS A 120 12.36 6.48 -3.67
C HIS A 120 11.88 7.90 -4.01
N GLN A 121 10.99 8.02 -4.99
CA GLN A 121 10.40 9.31 -5.34
C GLN A 121 9.58 9.89 -4.17
N ILE A 122 8.85 9.04 -3.46
CA ILE A 122 8.09 9.44 -2.28
C ILE A 122 9.04 9.97 -1.20
N LEU A 123 10.13 9.24 -0.95
CA LEU A 123 11.10 9.60 0.08
C LEU A 123 11.80 10.93 -0.23
N THR A 124 12.09 11.19 -1.49
CA THR A 124 12.80 12.40 -1.89
C THR A 124 11.87 13.58 -2.14
N GLY A 125 10.57 13.34 -2.16
CA GLY A 125 9.60 14.38 -2.47
C GLY A 125 9.62 14.82 -3.93
N SER A 126 10.15 14.00 -4.83
CA SER A 126 10.35 14.33 -6.26
C SER A 126 9.09 14.09 -7.08
N LYS A 127 7.98 14.51 -6.63
CA LYS A 127 6.74 14.27 -7.35
C LYS A 127 6.24 15.51 -8.02
#